data_709454a6b69d38bca5563ff476fb97f9
#
_entry.id   709454a6b69d38bca5563ff476fb97f9
#
_cell.length_a   1.000
_cell.length_b   1.000
_cell.length_c   1.000
_cell.angle_alpha   90.00
_cell.angle_beta   90.00
_cell.angle_gamma   90.00
#
_symmetry.space_group_name_H-M   'P 1'
#
loop_
_entity.id
_entity.type
_entity.pdbx_description
1 polymer ?
#
loop_
_entity_poly.entity_id
_entity_poly.type
_entity_poly.pdbx_seq_one_letter_code
_entity_poly.pdbx_strand_id
1 'polypeptide(L)'
;MEPTRRAARIAAARPSNTMAGKHHLSATPMTETPPPTPTQPDDAPADVVTMDKVVALCKRRGFIFPSSEIYGGVGSTYDFGHYGVLLKTNVKAQWWRAMLQERDDIVALDSAILQHPKVWEASGHLAGFTDPLVDCKTCGQRFRADHLGELPCGRKPSKHPGETEDCDLTQARDFNLMFETTIGPVKESGATAYLRPETAQGIFINFKNVLQFSRKKPPFGIAQVGKSFRNEITPGNFIFRTREFEQMEMEFFVPPAEVGKWFEYWLEQRRSWYLGLGIRPDHLRLRAHEDSELSHYSSATSDVEYLFPIGWSELEGIANRGDFDLTQHAKHSGEKLEYFDQATGERYVPYVIEPAAGADRATLAFLVDAYDEEVVEAQGAGGGETRTVLRLHPLLAPVKVAVLPLVRKDGQPELAHEVYAQLRGLLQAEYDDGGSIGKRYRRHDEIGTPFCVTIDHESISDRTVTVRDRDSLTQERLPIDSLAQELARRVSSPWSTPKLPSTR
;
A
#
# COMPACT_ATOMS: atom_id res chain seq x y z
N MET A 1 -41.22 48.35 11.04
CA MET A 1 -42.40 48.05 10.21
C MET A 1 -42.20 46.63 9.68
N GLU A 2 -42.83 45.73 10.39
CA GLU A 2 -43.10 44.33 10.01
C GLU A 2 -44.21 44.32 8.95
N PRO A 3 -44.61 43.17 8.50
CA PRO A 3 -44.15 42.03 7.73
C PRO A 3 -45.17 41.56 6.68
N THR A 4 -45.02 40.45 6.10
CA THR A 4 -46.11 39.42 6.02
C THR A 4 -45.65 38.11 5.38
N ARG A 5 -45.86 37.05 6.14
CA ARG A 5 -45.79 35.64 5.71
C ARG A 5 -46.91 35.34 4.71
N ARG A 6 -46.60 34.52 3.68
CA ARG A 6 -47.61 33.68 3.00
C ARG A 6 -47.03 32.26 2.79
N ALA A 7 -47.55 31.34 3.56
CA ALA A 7 -47.41 29.93 3.37
C ALA A 7 -48.32 29.44 2.21
N ALA A 8 -47.76 28.73 1.25
CA ALA A 8 -48.53 27.97 0.26
C ALA A 8 -48.44 26.48 0.61
N ARG A 9 -49.56 25.92 1.00
CA ARG A 9 -49.81 24.47 1.10
C ARG A 9 -49.90 23.90 -0.30
N ILE A 10 -49.07 22.87 -0.60
CA ILE A 10 -49.29 21.99 -1.75
C ILE A 10 -49.87 20.67 -1.24
N ALA A 11 -51.06 20.36 -1.74
CA ALA A 11 -51.82 19.18 -1.43
C ALA A 11 -51.21 17.94 -2.10
N ALA A 12 -51.21 16.84 -1.35
CA ALA A 12 -50.86 15.51 -1.81
C ALA A 12 -51.96 14.94 -2.73
N ALA A 13 -51.61 14.58 -3.95
CA ALA A 13 -52.43 13.72 -4.81
C ALA A 13 -51.80 12.34 -4.86
N ARG A 14 -52.54 11.31 -4.41
CA ARG A 14 -52.26 9.88 -4.60
C ARG A 14 -52.57 9.48 -6.04
N PRO A 15 -51.73 8.72 -6.72
CA PRO A 15 -52.17 7.96 -7.90
C PRO A 15 -52.50 6.51 -7.51
N SER A 16 -53.57 6.07 -8.14
CA SER A 16 -54.19 4.76 -8.08
C SER A 16 -53.32 3.62 -8.66
N ASN A 17 -53.43 2.46 -8.02
CA ASN A 17 -52.92 1.17 -8.44
C ASN A 17 -53.40 0.77 -9.83
N THR A 18 -52.50 0.42 -10.74
CA THR A 18 -52.77 -0.48 -11.86
C THR A 18 -51.64 -1.49 -11.99
N MET A 19 -52.03 -2.78 -11.98
CA MET A 19 -51.16 -3.95 -12.12
C MET A 19 -50.41 -3.92 -13.46
N ALA A 20 -49.09 -4.21 -13.40
CA ALA A 20 -48.36 -4.72 -14.55
C ALA A 20 -47.25 -5.67 -14.09
N GLY A 21 -47.22 -6.79 -14.74
CA GLY A 21 -46.39 -7.95 -14.78
C GLY A 21 -45.08 -8.02 -13.98
N LYS A 22 -45.05 -9.05 -13.11
CA LYS A 22 -43.81 -9.53 -12.49
C LYS A 22 -42.93 -10.24 -13.55
N HIS A 23 -41.86 -9.61 -14.01
CA HIS A 23 -40.73 -10.36 -14.53
C HIS A 23 -39.73 -10.53 -13.39
N HIS A 24 -39.72 -11.73 -12.80
CA HIS A 24 -38.66 -12.20 -11.93
C HIS A 24 -37.41 -12.40 -12.76
N LEU A 25 -36.45 -11.45 -12.68
CA LEU A 25 -35.06 -11.74 -12.95
C LEU A 25 -34.49 -12.41 -11.70
N SER A 26 -34.37 -13.72 -11.75
CA SER A 26 -33.68 -14.54 -10.78
C SER A 26 -32.19 -14.20 -10.87
N ALA A 27 -31.68 -13.34 -9.98
CA ALA A 27 -30.27 -13.19 -9.73
C ALA A 27 -29.82 -14.42 -8.92
N THR A 28 -29.18 -15.37 -9.57
CA THR A 28 -28.47 -16.45 -8.91
C THR A 28 -27.32 -15.83 -8.13
N PRO A 29 -27.14 -16.05 -6.81
CA PRO A 29 -25.99 -15.59 -6.08
C PRO A 29 -24.75 -16.28 -6.67
N MET A 30 -23.80 -15.50 -7.18
CA MET A 30 -22.47 -16.00 -7.53
C MET A 30 -21.78 -16.43 -6.23
N THR A 31 -21.71 -17.72 -6.00
CA THR A 31 -20.85 -18.30 -4.97
C THR A 31 -19.40 -18.05 -5.42
N GLU A 32 -18.74 -17.09 -4.82
CA GLU A 32 -17.29 -16.94 -4.95
C GLU A 32 -16.63 -18.18 -4.37
N THR A 33 -16.08 -19.01 -5.24
CA THR A 33 -15.10 -20.02 -4.83
C THR A 33 -13.84 -19.25 -4.40
N PRO A 34 -13.26 -19.50 -3.21
CA PRO A 34 -12.01 -18.86 -2.83
C PRO A 34 -10.95 -19.16 -3.88
N PRO A 35 -10.05 -18.20 -4.20
CA PRO A 35 -8.98 -18.44 -5.15
C PRO A 35 -8.14 -19.63 -4.70
N PRO A 36 -7.67 -20.49 -5.62
CA PRO A 36 -6.82 -21.62 -5.29
C PRO A 36 -5.58 -21.13 -4.56
N THR A 37 -5.20 -21.83 -3.50
CA THR A 37 -3.97 -21.58 -2.76
C THR A 37 -2.79 -21.69 -3.74
N PRO A 38 -1.95 -20.65 -3.89
CA PRO A 38 -0.76 -20.75 -4.72
C PRO A 38 0.15 -21.85 -4.20
N THR A 39 0.61 -22.74 -5.06
CA THR A 39 1.70 -23.67 -4.73
C THR A 39 2.93 -22.84 -4.41
N GLN A 40 3.55 -23.04 -3.23
CA GLN A 40 4.82 -22.41 -2.92
C GLN A 40 5.84 -22.78 -4.00
N PRO A 41 6.61 -21.84 -4.54
CA PRO A 41 7.72 -22.16 -5.42
C PRO A 41 8.71 -23.07 -4.67
N ASP A 42 9.24 -24.07 -5.33
CA ASP A 42 10.18 -25.07 -4.77
C ASP A 42 11.45 -24.44 -4.12
N ASP A 43 11.73 -23.16 -4.42
CA ASP A 43 12.86 -22.37 -3.89
C ASP A 43 12.50 -21.39 -2.75
N ALA A 44 11.23 -21.35 -2.28
CA ALA A 44 10.87 -20.45 -1.18
C ALA A 44 11.45 -20.93 0.15
N PRO A 45 12.05 -20.03 0.98
CA PRO A 45 12.47 -20.39 2.34
C PRO A 45 11.29 -20.94 3.14
N ALA A 46 11.55 -21.94 3.98
CA ALA A 46 10.52 -22.64 4.76
C ALA A 46 9.78 -21.77 5.78
N ASP A 47 10.25 -20.55 6.01
CA ASP A 47 9.71 -19.58 6.97
C ASP A 47 8.84 -18.47 6.35
N VAL A 48 8.57 -18.51 5.05
CA VAL A 48 7.63 -17.59 4.42
C VAL A 48 6.21 -17.94 4.84
N VAL A 49 5.52 -16.96 5.44
CA VAL A 49 4.12 -17.14 5.85
C VAL A 49 3.21 -17.30 4.64
N THR A 50 2.16 -18.10 4.76
CA THR A 50 1.17 -18.23 3.68
C THR A 50 0.26 -17.00 3.60
N MET A 51 -0.25 -16.68 2.39
CA MET A 51 -1.19 -15.58 2.20
C MET A 51 -2.44 -15.72 3.08
N ASP A 52 -2.96 -16.95 3.24
CA ASP A 52 -4.13 -17.22 4.06
C ASP A 52 -3.93 -16.83 5.53
N LYS A 53 -2.74 -17.08 6.11
CA LYS A 53 -2.42 -16.67 7.48
C LYS A 53 -2.42 -15.15 7.61
N VAL A 54 -1.83 -14.45 6.66
CA VAL A 54 -1.79 -12.98 6.63
C VAL A 54 -3.20 -12.40 6.49
N VAL A 55 -4.00 -12.91 5.56
CA VAL A 55 -5.41 -12.50 5.35
C VAL A 55 -6.24 -12.76 6.61
N ALA A 56 -6.10 -13.94 7.23
CA ALA A 56 -6.82 -14.29 8.46
C ALA A 56 -6.46 -13.35 9.61
N LEU A 57 -5.17 -13.00 9.78
CA LEU A 57 -4.73 -12.02 10.77
C LEU A 57 -5.29 -10.64 10.49
N CYS A 58 -5.23 -10.18 9.24
CA CYS A 58 -5.76 -8.88 8.82
C CYS A 58 -7.25 -8.74 9.11
N LYS A 59 -8.06 -9.73 8.77
CA LYS A 59 -9.49 -9.75 9.08
C LYS A 59 -9.75 -9.77 10.59
N ARG A 60 -9.08 -10.66 11.33
CA ARG A 60 -9.28 -10.82 12.78
C ARG A 60 -8.89 -9.57 13.57
N ARG A 61 -7.88 -8.83 13.13
CA ARG A 61 -7.34 -7.66 13.84
C ARG A 61 -7.71 -6.31 13.26
N GLY A 62 -8.52 -6.26 12.21
CA GLY A 62 -9.00 -5.00 11.67
C GLY A 62 -7.93 -4.23 10.86
N PHE A 63 -7.10 -4.96 10.12
CA PHE A 63 -6.16 -4.33 9.20
C PHE A 63 -6.78 -4.05 7.84
N ILE A 64 -7.31 -5.08 7.18
CA ILE A 64 -7.76 -4.98 5.78
C ILE A 64 -8.97 -5.88 5.58
N PHE A 65 -9.99 -5.36 4.89
CA PHE A 65 -11.23 -6.07 4.54
C PHE A 65 -11.54 -5.91 3.05
N PRO A 66 -12.32 -6.79 2.43
CA PRO A 66 -12.90 -6.55 1.11
C PRO A 66 -13.76 -5.29 1.15
N SER A 67 -13.62 -4.42 0.16
CA SER A 67 -14.48 -3.22 0.07
C SER A 67 -15.90 -3.60 -0.23
N SER A 68 -16.87 -2.91 0.40
CA SER A 68 -18.31 -3.12 0.22
C SER A 68 -18.77 -4.56 0.53
N GLU A 69 -18.13 -5.25 1.48
CA GLU A 69 -18.35 -6.65 1.82
C GLU A 69 -19.82 -6.97 2.11
N ILE A 70 -20.58 -6.04 2.73
CA ILE A 70 -22.00 -6.20 3.03
C ILE A 70 -22.91 -6.33 1.79
N TYR A 71 -22.39 -5.95 0.61
CA TYR A 71 -23.06 -6.07 -0.69
C TYR A 71 -22.43 -7.14 -1.59
N GLY A 72 -21.56 -8.00 -1.05
CA GLY A 72 -20.82 -9.01 -1.81
C GLY A 72 -19.47 -8.56 -2.33
N GLY A 73 -19.05 -7.33 -2.03
CA GLY A 73 -17.75 -6.79 -2.41
C GLY A 73 -17.67 -6.27 -3.85
N VAL A 74 -16.58 -5.58 -4.12
CA VAL A 74 -16.13 -5.23 -5.48
C VAL A 74 -14.78 -5.89 -5.67
N GLY A 75 -14.68 -6.83 -6.59
CA GLY A 75 -13.49 -7.68 -6.76
C GLY A 75 -12.18 -6.89 -6.77
N SER A 76 -11.23 -7.31 -5.94
CA SER A 76 -9.90 -6.73 -5.77
C SER A 76 -9.86 -5.23 -5.46
N THR A 77 -10.81 -4.79 -4.64
CA THR A 77 -10.79 -3.53 -3.93
C THR A 77 -10.88 -3.79 -2.43
N TYR A 78 -10.12 -3.04 -1.63
CA TYR A 78 -9.99 -3.30 -0.20
C TYR A 78 -10.09 -2.01 0.60
N ASP A 79 -10.70 -2.12 1.78
CA ASP A 79 -10.75 -1.07 2.79
C ASP A 79 -9.70 -1.36 3.86
N PHE A 80 -8.93 -0.34 4.23
CA PHE A 80 -7.99 -0.42 5.34
C PHE A 80 -8.70 -0.06 6.63
N GLY A 81 -8.81 -1.03 7.54
CA GLY A 81 -9.38 -0.83 8.87
C GLY A 81 -8.50 0.03 9.77
N HIS A 82 -8.90 0.17 11.04
CA HIS A 82 -8.27 1.11 11.96
C HIS A 82 -6.75 0.87 12.19
N TYR A 83 -6.28 -0.39 12.22
CA TYR A 83 -4.85 -0.66 12.30
C TYR A 83 -4.18 -0.66 10.92
N GLY A 84 -4.88 -1.07 9.89
CA GLY A 84 -4.36 -1.07 8.52
C GLY A 84 -4.06 0.33 7.99
N VAL A 85 -4.97 1.29 8.22
CA VAL A 85 -4.75 2.67 7.79
C VAL A 85 -3.58 3.32 8.55
N LEU A 86 -3.40 3.01 9.85
CA LEU A 86 -2.27 3.50 10.63
C LEU A 86 -0.95 2.91 10.13
N LEU A 87 -0.89 1.60 9.86
CA LEU A 87 0.29 0.96 9.29
C LEU A 87 0.66 1.58 7.93
N LYS A 88 -0.29 1.65 7.00
CA LYS A 88 -0.06 2.25 5.67
C LYS A 88 0.35 3.72 5.76
N THR A 89 -0.24 4.47 6.67
CA THR A 89 0.14 5.87 6.92
C THR A 89 1.58 5.96 7.44
N ASN A 90 1.98 5.07 8.35
CA ASN A 90 3.36 5.01 8.85
C ASN A 90 4.35 4.63 7.73
N VAL A 91 4.02 3.68 6.85
CA VAL A 91 4.85 3.34 5.68
C VAL A 91 5.07 4.57 4.80
N LYS A 92 3.98 5.27 4.44
CA LYS A 92 4.05 6.52 3.66
C LYS A 92 4.83 7.62 4.39
N ALA A 93 4.68 7.74 5.70
CA ALA A 93 5.41 8.72 6.52
C ALA A 93 6.93 8.43 6.52
N GLN A 94 7.35 7.17 6.62
CA GLN A 94 8.77 6.82 6.51
C GLN A 94 9.31 7.06 5.10
N TRP A 95 8.51 6.84 4.05
CA TRP A 95 8.89 7.19 2.69
C TRP A 95 9.04 8.71 2.50
N TRP A 96 8.08 9.50 2.98
CA TRP A 96 8.16 10.97 2.98
C TRP A 96 9.37 11.48 3.76
N ARG A 97 9.67 10.85 4.89
CA ARG A 97 10.85 11.20 5.68
C ARG A 97 12.13 11.00 4.87
N ALA A 98 12.29 9.83 4.25
CA ALA A 98 13.47 9.50 3.44
C ALA A 98 13.61 10.42 2.20
N MET A 99 12.49 10.81 1.57
CA MET A 99 12.49 11.62 0.36
C MET A 99 12.60 13.13 0.62
N LEU A 100 12.00 13.64 1.71
CA LEU A 100 11.90 15.09 1.92
C LEU A 100 12.65 15.59 3.15
N GLN A 101 12.63 14.85 4.27
CA GLN A 101 13.22 15.36 5.53
C GLN A 101 14.71 15.07 5.63
N GLU A 102 15.15 13.93 5.09
CA GLU A 102 16.55 13.49 5.13
C GLU A 102 17.35 13.98 3.89
N ARG A 103 16.68 14.74 2.99
CA ARG A 103 17.27 15.28 1.75
C ARG A 103 16.85 16.72 1.53
N ASP A 104 17.70 17.45 0.81
CA ASP A 104 17.46 18.84 0.42
C ASP A 104 17.28 19.02 -1.10
N ASP A 105 17.38 17.94 -1.88
CA ASP A 105 17.31 17.93 -3.34
C ASP A 105 15.96 17.42 -3.89
N ILE A 106 14.98 17.14 -3.04
CA ILE A 106 13.63 16.69 -3.46
C ILE A 106 12.56 17.65 -2.94
N VAL A 107 11.51 17.85 -3.72
CA VAL A 107 10.32 18.63 -3.34
C VAL A 107 9.07 17.79 -3.51
N ALA A 108 8.04 18.13 -2.73
CA ALA A 108 6.75 17.44 -2.79
C ALA A 108 5.81 18.06 -3.82
N LEU A 109 4.97 17.24 -4.41
CA LEU A 109 3.84 17.62 -5.25
C LEU A 109 2.61 16.79 -4.90
N ASP A 110 1.43 17.37 -5.04
CA ASP A 110 0.15 16.65 -5.07
C ASP A 110 -0.64 17.11 -6.29
N SER A 111 -0.57 16.34 -7.37
CA SER A 111 -1.28 16.64 -8.63
C SER A 111 -2.68 16.04 -8.63
N ALA A 112 -3.60 16.66 -9.38
CA ALA A 112 -4.97 16.19 -9.51
C ALA A 112 -5.04 14.78 -10.13
N ILE A 113 -6.01 13.97 -9.67
CA ILE A 113 -6.32 12.65 -10.25
C ILE A 113 -6.89 12.81 -11.67
N LEU A 114 -7.84 13.74 -11.83
CA LEU A 114 -8.43 14.06 -13.13
C LEU A 114 -7.51 15.03 -13.87
N GLN A 115 -6.96 14.59 -14.97
CA GLN A 115 -6.06 15.37 -15.81
C GLN A 115 -6.64 15.50 -17.22
N HIS A 116 -6.14 16.46 -17.98
CA HIS A 116 -6.58 16.66 -19.35
C HIS A 116 -6.26 15.43 -20.21
N PRO A 117 -7.18 14.91 -21.06
CA PRO A 117 -6.96 13.69 -21.86
C PRO A 117 -5.67 13.70 -22.69
N LYS A 118 -5.21 14.88 -23.16
CA LYS A 118 -3.93 15.03 -23.86
C LYS A 118 -2.71 14.60 -23.08
N VAL A 119 -2.78 14.56 -21.74
CA VAL A 119 -1.69 14.04 -20.90
C VAL A 119 -1.48 12.56 -21.20
N TRP A 120 -2.58 11.82 -21.29
CA TRP A 120 -2.57 10.36 -21.56
C TRP A 120 -2.32 10.04 -23.03
N GLU A 121 -2.65 10.95 -23.93
CA GLU A 121 -2.26 10.88 -25.33
C GLU A 121 -0.74 11.08 -25.51
N ALA A 122 -0.20 12.14 -24.87
CA ALA A 122 1.22 12.47 -24.94
C ALA A 122 2.11 11.36 -24.34
N SER A 123 1.72 10.80 -23.19
CA SER A 123 2.45 9.71 -22.52
C SER A 123 2.26 8.35 -23.19
N GLY A 124 1.36 8.23 -24.17
CA GLY A 124 1.09 6.97 -24.88
C GLY A 124 0.10 6.02 -24.18
N HIS A 125 -0.42 6.36 -23.00
CA HIS A 125 -1.33 5.48 -22.25
C HIS A 125 -2.62 5.16 -23.00
N LEU A 126 -3.17 6.10 -23.79
CA LEU A 126 -4.38 5.81 -24.57
C LEU A 126 -4.14 4.80 -25.67
N ALA A 127 -2.94 4.76 -26.26
CA ALA A 127 -2.61 3.91 -27.38
C ALA A 127 -1.99 2.55 -26.97
N GLY A 128 -1.21 2.52 -25.88
CA GLY A 128 -0.36 1.38 -25.56
C GLY A 128 -0.50 0.80 -24.15
N PHE A 129 -1.33 1.39 -23.27
CA PHE A 129 -1.54 0.84 -21.92
C PHE A 129 -2.62 -0.26 -21.96
N THR A 130 -2.30 -1.36 -22.62
CA THR A 130 -3.23 -2.45 -22.89
C THR A 130 -2.67 -3.80 -22.46
N ASP A 131 -3.55 -4.66 -21.95
CA ASP A 131 -3.27 -6.08 -21.74
C ASP A 131 -4.02 -6.92 -22.78
N PRO A 132 -3.42 -8.01 -23.29
CA PRO A 132 -4.12 -8.92 -24.19
C PRO A 132 -5.17 -9.74 -23.44
N LEU A 133 -6.45 -9.53 -23.76
CA LEU A 133 -7.61 -10.15 -23.14
C LEU A 133 -8.17 -11.29 -23.98
N VAL A 134 -8.42 -12.44 -23.36
CA VAL A 134 -9.22 -13.53 -23.91
C VAL A 134 -10.42 -13.83 -23.00
N ASP A 135 -11.56 -14.12 -23.60
CA ASP A 135 -12.74 -14.64 -22.89
C ASP A 135 -12.84 -16.15 -23.09
N CYS A 136 -13.10 -16.91 -22.04
CA CYS A 136 -13.47 -18.33 -22.18
C CYS A 136 -14.99 -18.44 -22.29
N LYS A 137 -15.50 -18.84 -23.45
CA LYS A 137 -16.94 -19.01 -23.70
C LYS A 137 -17.55 -20.16 -22.88
N THR A 138 -16.72 -21.12 -22.45
CA THR A 138 -17.15 -22.28 -21.67
C THR A 138 -17.39 -21.96 -20.20
N CYS A 139 -16.51 -21.20 -19.54
CA CYS A 139 -16.63 -20.86 -18.13
C CYS A 139 -17.06 -19.42 -17.89
N GLY A 140 -17.09 -18.54 -18.91
CA GLY A 140 -17.45 -17.13 -18.81
C GLY A 140 -16.36 -16.25 -18.17
N GLN A 141 -15.21 -16.81 -17.81
CA GLN A 141 -14.11 -16.05 -17.21
C GLN A 141 -13.24 -15.37 -18.27
N ARG A 142 -12.56 -14.31 -17.83
CA ARG A 142 -11.62 -13.51 -18.61
C ARG A 142 -10.22 -13.72 -18.10
N PHE A 143 -9.26 -13.81 -19.02
CA PHE A 143 -7.86 -14.06 -18.72
C PHE A 143 -6.95 -13.15 -19.52
N ARG A 144 -5.78 -12.84 -18.99
CA ARG A 144 -4.68 -12.30 -19.78
C ARG A 144 -4.13 -13.41 -20.67
N ALA A 145 -4.01 -13.12 -21.96
CA ALA A 145 -3.56 -14.12 -22.94
C ALA A 145 -2.09 -14.51 -22.77
N ASP A 146 -1.27 -13.60 -22.27
CA ASP A 146 0.15 -13.77 -21.99
C ASP A 146 0.44 -14.58 -20.69
N HIS A 147 -0.57 -14.75 -19.81
CA HIS A 147 -0.45 -15.47 -18.53
C HIS A 147 -1.34 -16.73 -18.44
N LEU A 148 -1.82 -17.26 -19.57
CA LEU A 148 -2.73 -18.42 -19.54
C LEU A 148 -2.11 -19.65 -18.86
N GLY A 149 -0.80 -19.86 -19.00
CA GLY A 149 -0.09 -20.98 -18.37
C GLY A 149 0.13 -20.85 -16.85
N GLU A 150 -0.17 -19.69 -16.26
CA GLU A 150 0.00 -19.42 -14.83
C GLU A 150 -1.34 -19.41 -14.09
N LEU A 151 -2.44 -19.27 -14.81
CA LEU A 151 -3.77 -19.09 -14.25
C LEU A 151 -4.55 -20.41 -14.21
N PRO A 152 -5.35 -20.64 -13.14
CA PRO A 152 -6.23 -21.82 -13.08
C PRO A 152 -7.41 -21.65 -14.05
N CYS A 153 -7.81 -22.74 -14.71
CA CYS A 153 -9.03 -22.76 -15.49
C CYS A 153 -10.27 -22.63 -14.57
N GLY A 154 -11.18 -21.72 -14.89
CA GLY A 154 -12.38 -21.46 -14.08
C GLY A 154 -13.32 -22.65 -13.90
N ARG A 155 -13.20 -23.67 -14.71
CA ARG A 155 -14.01 -24.91 -14.66
C ARG A 155 -13.25 -26.10 -14.09
N LYS A 156 -11.95 -26.16 -14.34
CA LYS A 156 -11.03 -27.20 -13.84
C LYS A 156 -9.78 -26.52 -13.27
N PRO A 157 -9.81 -26.10 -11.99
CA PRO A 157 -8.71 -25.33 -11.37
C PRO A 157 -7.34 -26.05 -11.35
N SER A 158 -7.31 -27.37 -11.55
CA SER A 158 -6.06 -28.16 -11.69
C SER A 158 -5.45 -28.10 -13.10
N LYS A 159 -6.05 -27.36 -14.02
CA LYS A 159 -5.62 -27.16 -15.41
C LYS A 159 -5.56 -25.66 -15.72
N HIS A 160 -4.86 -25.31 -16.78
CA HIS A 160 -4.80 -23.94 -17.28
C HIS A 160 -5.87 -23.66 -18.35
N PRO A 161 -6.26 -22.38 -18.56
CA PRO A 161 -7.17 -22.02 -19.64
C PRO A 161 -6.60 -22.45 -21.00
N GLY A 162 -7.40 -23.15 -21.82
CA GLY A 162 -6.98 -23.69 -23.12
C GLY A 162 -6.41 -25.11 -23.09
N GLU A 163 -6.09 -25.69 -21.94
CA GLU A 163 -5.53 -27.05 -21.84
C GLU A 163 -6.58 -28.17 -21.97
N THR A 164 -7.85 -27.86 -21.88
CA THR A 164 -8.93 -28.86 -21.98
C THR A 164 -9.67 -28.68 -23.29
N GLU A 165 -10.07 -29.81 -23.95
CA GLU A 165 -10.85 -29.82 -25.19
C GLU A 165 -12.15 -28.99 -25.10
N ASP A 166 -12.72 -28.87 -23.91
CA ASP A 166 -13.93 -28.10 -23.67
C ASP A 166 -13.68 -26.58 -23.52
N CYS A 167 -12.43 -26.13 -23.55
CA CYS A 167 -12.06 -24.72 -23.32
C CYS A 167 -12.08 -23.94 -24.63
N ASP A 168 -13.16 -23.16 -24.87
CA ASP A 168 -13.29 -22.29 -26.05
C ASP A 168 -12.85 -20.86 -25.71
N LEU A 169 -11.59 -20.54 -25.99
CA LEU A 169 -11.04 -19.21 -25.84
C LEU A 169 -11.28 -18.37 -27.09
N THR A 170 -11.65 -17.10 -26.89
CA THR A 170 -11.70 -16.12 -28.00
C THR A 170 -10.32 -15.81 -28.51
N GLN A 171 -10.23 -15.13 -29.66
CA GLN A 171 -8.99 -14.48 -30.06
C GLN A 171 -8.64 -13.40 -29.05
N ALA A 172 -7.33 -13.20 -28.81
CA ALA A 172 -6.84 -12.13 -27.97
C ALA A 172 -7.20 -10.77 -28.59
N ARG A 173 -7.61 -9.84 -27.73
CA ARG A 173 -7.87 -8.44 -28.10
C ARG A 173 -7.23 -7.51 -27.06
N ASP A 174 -6.78 -6.36 -27.50
CA ASP A 174 -6.24 -5.35 -26.59
C ASP A 174 -7.34 -4.80 -25.68
N PHE A 175 -7.06 -4.75 -24.40
CA PHE A 175 -7.92 -4.16 -23.39
C PHE A 175 -7.16 -3.04 -22.68
N ASN A 176 -7.62 -1.79 -22.88
CA ASN A 176 -7.01 -0.64 -22.23
C ASN A 176 -7.34 -0.63 -20.72
N LEU A 177 -6.32 -0.50 -19.89
CA LEU A 177 -6.42 -0.55 -18.43
C LEU A 177 -6.87 0.76 -17.79
N MET A 178 -7.07 1.84 -18.55
CA MET A 178 -7.54 3.10 -17.99
C MET A 178 -9.03 3.04 -17.65
N PHE A 179 -9.37 3.57 -16.46
CA PHE A 179 -10.77 3.86 -16.14
C PHE A 179 -11.21 5.14 -16.84
N GLU A 180 -12.25 5.02 -17.66
CA GLU A 180 -12.87 6.14 -18.35
C GLU A 180 -14.08 6.66 -17.55
N THR A 181 -14.26 7.99 -17.53
CA THR A 181 -15.42 8.66 -16.96
C THR A 181 -15.80 9.88 -17.81
N THR A 182 -16.88 10.56 -17.45
CA THR A 182 -17.37 11.75 -18.17
C THR A 182 -17.40 12.95 -17.23
N ILE A 183 -16.88 14.10 -17.67
CA ILE A 183 -16.99 15.37 -16.97
C ILE A 183 -18.10 16.20 -17.64
N GLY A 184 -19.03 16.67 -16.83
CA GLY A 184 -20.17 17.51 -17.28
C GLY A 184 -21.52 16.95 -16.82
N PRO A 185 -22.59 17.78 -16.87
CA PRO A 185 -23.90 17.42 -16.35
C PRO A 185 -24.69 16.48 -17.28
N VAL A 186 -24.33 16.38 -18.55
CA VAL A 186 -25.02 15.58 -19.57
C VAL A 186 -24.02 14.59 -20.16
N LYS A 187 -24.32 13.31 -20.05
CA LYS A 187 -23.41 12.22 -20.42
C LYS A 187 -23.08 12.22 -21.92
N GLU A 188 -24.07 12.52 -22.75
CA GLU A 188 -23.97 12.51 -24.21
C GLU A 188 -23.16 13.70 -24.76
N SER A 189 -23.05 14.80 -24.00
CA SER A 189 -22.30 15.99 -24.37
C SER A 189 -21.12 16.30 -23.44
N GLY A 190 -20.89 15.45 -22.44
CA GLY A 190 -19.77 15.58 -21.51
C GLY A 190 -18.42 15.22 -22.17
N ALA A 191 -17.35 15.84 -21.68
CA ALA A 191 -16.01 15.51 -22.11
C ALA A 191 -15.54 14.20 -21.48
N THR A 192 -14.97 13.28 -22.26
CA THR A 192 -14.29 12.10 -21.75
C THR A 192 -13.12 12.49 -20.87
N ALA A 193 -13.01 11.85 -19.71
CA ALA A 193 -11.90 11.97 -18.80
C ALA A 193 -11.47 10.58 -18.30
N TYR A 194 -10.27 10.51 -17.75
CA TYR A 194 -9.70 9.27 -17.26
C TYR A 194 -9.23 9.43 -15.81
N LEU A 195 -9.39 8.38 -15.02
CA LEU A 195 -8.70 8.29 -13.74
C LEU A 195 -7.23 7.94 -14.03
N ARG A 196 -6.29 8.65 -13.40
CA ARG A 196 -4.87 8.46 -13.65
C ARG A 196 -4.42 7.02 -13.31
N PRO A 197 -3.68 6.34 -14.20
CA PRO A 197 -3.15 5.00 -13.96
C PRO A 197 -1.81 5.02 -13.19
N GLU A 198 -1.19 6.21 -13.08
CA GLU A 198 0.07 6.48 -12.37
C GLU A 198 0.14 7.94 -11.92
N THR A 199 1.03 8.22 -10.98
CA THR A 199 1.25 9.59 -10.48
C THR A 199 2.33 10.35 -11.25
N ALA A 200 3.19 9.67 -12.02
CA ALA A 200 4.31 10.22 -12.77
C ALA A 200 3.93 11.36 -13.70
N GLN A 201 2.86 11.20 -14.51
CA GLN A 201 2.48 12.19 -15.51
C GLN A 201 2.10 13.53 -14.88
N GLY A 202 1.50 13.49 -13.68
CA GLY A 202 1.24 14.69 -12.89
C GLY A 202 2.51 15.45 -12.52
N ILE A 203 3.62 14.75 -12.33
CA ILE A 203 4.93 15.36 -12.03
C ILE A 203 5.49 16.01 -13.29
N PHE A 204 5.51 15.31 -14.43
CA PHE A 204 6.07 15.83 -15.68
C PHE A 204 5.38 17.09 -16.17
N ILE A 205 4.04 17.13 -16.16
CA ILE A 205 3.30 18.33 -16.58
C ILE A 205 3.49 19.53 -15.65
N ASN A 206 3.93 19.31 -14.42
CA ASN A 206 4.25 20.33 -13.43
C ASN A 206 5.74 20.66 -13.32
N PHE A 207 6.60 20.01 -14.09
CA PHE A 207 8.07 20.21 -14.04
C PHE A 207 8.45 21.69 -14.11
N LYS A 208 7.93 22.43 -15.11
CA LYS A 208 8.20 23.85 -15.30
C LYS A 208 7.73 24.70 -14.12
N ASN A 209 6.54 24.44 -13.59
CA ASN A 209 5.99 25.14 -12.42
C ASN A 209 6.88 24.92 -11.20
N VAL A 210 7.22 23.65 -10.92
CA VAL A 210 8.06 23.28 -9.77
C VAL A 210 9.45 23.89 -9.90
N LEU A 211 10.08 23.80 -11.07
CA LEU A 211 11.40 24.39 -11.33
C LEU A 211 11.42 25.89 -11.06
N GLN A 212 10.36 26.61 -11.50
CA GLN A 212 10.25 28.06 -11.32
C GLN A 212 10.17 28.47 -9.84
N PHE A 213 9.39 27.76 -9.02
CA PHE A 213 9.09 28.15 -7.65
C PHE A 213 10.01 27.51 -6.61
N SER A 214 10.49 26.27 -6.84
CA SER A 214 11.35 25.57 -5.89
C SER A 214 12.79 26.10 -5.86
N ARG A 215 13.23 26.77 -6.92
CA ARG A 215 14.62 27.19 -7.13
C ARG A 215 15.62 26.03 -7.14
N LYS A 216 15.14 24.81 -7.36
CA LYS A 216 15.99 23.62 -7.50
C LYS A 216 16.69 23.62 -8.86
N LYS A 217 17.77 22.89 -8.94
CA LYS A 217 18.55 22.67 -10.17
C LYS A 217 18.76 21.15 -10.30
N PRO A 218 18.79 20.60 -11.51
CA PRO A 218 19.23 19.23 -11.68
C PRO A 218 20.67 19.02 -11.14
N PRO A 219 20.95 17.96 -10.38
CA PRO A 219 20.00 16.88 -10.00
C PRO A 219 19.00 17.31 -8.91
N PHE A 220 17.71 17.08 -9.14
CA PHE A 220 16.68 17.24 -8.11
C PHE A 220 15.46 16.36 -8.41
N GLY A 221 14.66 16.06 -7.38
CA GLY A 221 13.49 15.22 -7.49
C GLY A 221 12.17 15.96 -7.19
N ILE A 222 11.09 15.43 -7.74
CA ILE A 222 9.71 15.79 -7.39
C ILE A 222 9.02 14.51 -6.97
N ALA A 223 8.53 14.48 -5.72
CA ALA A 223 7.94 13.30 -5.11
C ALA A 223 6.44 13.47 -4.86
N GLN A 224 5.67 12.41 -5.06
CA GLN A 224 4.24 12.37 -4.84
C GLN A 224 3.81 11.07 -4.18
N VAL A 225 2.81 11.15 -3.28
CA VAL A 225 2.03 10.01 -2.82
C VAL A 225 0.58 10.25 -3.21
N GLY A 226 -0.01 9.31 -3.95
CA GLY A 226 -1.38 9.52 -4.41
C GLY A 226 -2.05 8.28 -4.96
N LYS A 227 -3.37 8.33 -5.08
CA LYS A 227 -4.20 7.29 -5.68
C LYS A 227 -3.94 7.16 -7.17
N SER A 228 -3.89 5.91 -7.63
CA SER A 228 -3.86 5.50 -9.04
C SER A 228 -4.86 4.37 -9.28
N PHE A 229 -5.28 4.21 -10.54
CA PHE A 229 -6.39 3.33 -10.91
C PHE A 229 -6.04 2.55 -12.18
N ARG A 230 -6.10 1.23 -12.10
CA ARG A 230 -5.88 0.34 -13.25
C ARG A 230 -7.00 -0.68 -13.32
N ASN A 231 -7.72 -0.72 -14.43
CA ASN A 231 -8.82 -1.67 -14.65
C ASN A 231 -8.27 -3.06 -14.97
N GLU A 232 -7.55 -3.65 -14.02
CA GLU A 232 -6.87 -4.94 -14.13
C GLU A 232 -7.83 -6.07 -14.56
N ILE A 233 -7.39 -6.89 -15.51
CA ILE A 233 -8.15 -8.05 -16.01
C ILE A 233 -8.14 -9.15 -14.95
N THR A 234 -6.96 -9.47 -14.42
CA THR A 234 -6.73 -10.51 -13.41
C THR A 234 -6.13 -9.90 -12.14
N PRO A 235 -6.89 -9.06 -11.41
CA PRO A 235 -6.44 -8.58 -10.12
C PRO A 235 -6.46 -9.75 -9.12
N GLY A 236 -5.65 -9.66 -8.06
CA GLY A 236 -5.63 -10.74 -7.06
C GLY A 236 -4.47 -10.69 -6.10
N ASN A 237 -4.30 -11.80 -5.39
CA ASN A 237 -3.29 -11.96 -4.37
C ASN A 237 -3.42 -10.90 -3.25
N PHE A 238 -4.65 -10.76 -2.72
CA PHE A 238 -4.98 -9.79 -1.69
C PHE A 238 -4.67 -8.36 -2.17
N ILE A 239 -3.99 -7.53 -1.36
CA ILE A 239 -3.63 -6.15 -1.72
C ILE A 239 -2.35 -6.06 -2.60
N PHE A 240 -1.86 -7.18 -3.14
CA PHE A 240 -0.70 -7.18 -4.04
C PHE A 240 -1.02 -6.53 -5.39
N ARG A 241 -2.20 -6.86 -6.00
CA ARG A 241 -2.68 -6.28 -7.25
C ARG A 241 -4.15 -5.91 -7.14
N THR A 242 -4.42 -4.63 -7.10
CA THR A 242 -5.74 -4.03 -6.91
C THR A 242 -6.07 -3.04 -8.02
N ARG A 243 -7.36 -2.73 -8.21
CA ARG A 243 -7.80 -1.75 -9.23
C ARG A 243 -7.65 -0.30 -8.79
N GLU A 244 -7.69 -0.06 -7.49
CA GLU A 244 -7.43 1.21 -6.85
C GLU A 244 -6.32 1.01 -5.82
N PHE A 245 -5.25 1.79 -5.92
CA PHE A 245 -4.07 1.68 -5.05
C PHE A 245 -3.43 3.05 -4.82
N GLU A 246 -2.47 3.13 -3.91
CA GLU A 246 -1.65 4.33 -3.72
C GLU A 246 -0.22 4.06 -4.21
N GLN A 247 0.32 5.00 -4.99
CA GLN A 247 1.73 5.04 -5.36
C GLN A 247 2.49 6.03 -4.47
N MET A 248 3.73 5.69 -4.20
CA MET A 248 4.79 6.53 -3.64
C MET A 248 5.84 6.64 -4.75
N GLU A 249 5.84 7.74 -5.48
CA GLU A 249 6.58 7.89 -6.73
C GLU A 249 7.40 9.19 -6.74
N MET A 250 8.60 9.15 -7.29
CA MET A 250 9.50 10.27 -7.36
C MET A 250 10.21 10.30 -8.70
N GLU A 251 10.15 11.45 -9.38
CA GLU A 251 10.88 11.69 -10.62
C GLU A 251 12.13 12.50 -10.31
N PHE A 252 13.29 11.89 -10.50
CA PHE A 252 14.57 12.52 -10.24
C PHE A 252 15.21 13.00 -11.54
N PHE A 253 15.24 14.31 -11.73
CA PHE A 253 15.71 14.99 -12.93
C PHE A 253 17.22 15.21 -12.86
N VAL A 254 17.96 14.70 -13.84
CA VAL A 254 19.43 14.73 -13.86
C VAL A 254 19.99 15.25 -15.20
N PRO A 255 21.22 15.81 -15.23
CA PRO A 255 21.92 16.01 -16.49
C PRO A 255 22.08 14.68 -17.23
N PRO A 256 21.90 14.62 -18.56
CA PRO A 256 22.01 13.35 -19.32
C PRO A 256 23.30 12.57 -19.08
N ALA A 257 24.42 13.26 -18.92
CA ALA A 257 25.71 12.62 -18.68
C ALA A 257 25.85 11.94 -17.30
N GLU A 258 24.96 12.23 -16.35
CA GLU A 258 25.01 11.70 -14.99
C GLU A 258 23.98 10.59 -14.74
N VAL A 259 23.15 10.24 -15.72
CA VAL A 259 22.02 9.33 -15.53
C VAL A 259 22.42 7.98 -14.95
N GLY A 260 23.48 7.34 -15.45
CA GLY A 260 23.95 6.04 -14.97
C GLY A 260 24.37 6.08 -13.48
N LYS A 261 25.10 7.12 -13.07
CA LYS A 261 25.48 7.33 -11.66
C LYS A 261 24.26 7.43 -10.74
N TRP A 262 23.25 8.20 -11.14
CA TRP A 262 22.06 8.42 -10.33
C TRP A 262 21.11 7.23 -10.34
N PHE A 263 21.10 6.45 -11.42
CA PHE A 263 20.36 5.20 -11.48
C PHE A 263 20.87 4.19 -10.44
N GLU A 264 22.18 3.92 -10.44
CA GLU A 264 22.82 3.04 -9.44
C GLU A 264 22.63 3.56 -8.00
N TYR A 265 22.74 4.87 -7.81
CA TYR A 265 22.48 5.49 -6.50
C TYR A 265 21.06 5.19 -6.00
N TRP A 266 20.03 5.36 -6.85
CA TRP A 266 18.67 5.16 -6.44
C TRP A 266 18.32 3.68 -6.20
N LEU A 267 18.90 2.75 -6.95
CA LEU A 267 18.78 1.31 -6.67
C LEU A 267 19.18 0.98 -5.24
N GLU A 268 20.38 1.42 -4.83
CA GLU A 268 20.88 1.12 -3.48
C GLU A 268 20.11 1.89 -2.39
N GLN A 269 19.71 3.14 -2.64
CA GLN A 269 18.92 3.91 -1.67
C GLN A 269 17.56 3.26 -1.41
N ARG A 270 16.89 2.78 -2.46
CA ARG A 270 15.58 2.14 -2.31
C ARG A 270 15.68 0.80 -1.60
N ARG A 271 16.62 -0.03 -1.99
CA ARG A 271 16.92 -1.29 -1.30
C ARG A 271 17.22 -1.08 0.18
N SER A 272 18.13 -0.15 0.48
CA SER A 272 18.53 0.17 1.86
C SER A 272 17.37 0.68 2.71
N TRP A 273 16.41 1.41 2.13
CA TRP A 273 15.22 1.89 2.85
C TRP A 273 14.37 0.73 3.39
N TYR A 274 14.12 -0.31 2.60
CA TYR A 274 13.38 -1.50 3.04
C TYR A 274 14.13 -2.27 4.13
N LEU A 275 15.44 -2.47 3.96
CA LEU A 275 16.27 -3.13 4.96
C LEU A 275 16.28 -2.35 6.28
N GLY A 276 16.40 -1.03 6.21
CA GLY A 276 16.38 -0.13 7.38
C GLY A 276 15.05 -0.15 8.15
N LEU A 277 13.95 -0.54 7.51
CA LEU A 277 12.63 -0.70 8.12
C LEU A 277 12.29 -2.16 8.47
N GLY A 278 13.27 -3.06 8.39
CA GLY A 278 13.19 -4.39 8.97
C GLY A 278 12.84 -5.52 8.00
N ILE A 279 12.77 -5.27 6.68
CA ILE A 279 12.71 -6.36 5.70
C ILE A 279 14.02 -7.16 5.78
N ARG A 280 13.93 -8.48 5.85
CA ARG A 280 15.09 -9.36 5.92
C ARG A 280 15.89 -9.34 4.60
N PRO A 281 17.24 -9.33 4.70
CA PRO A 281 18.07 -9.27 3.49
C PRO A 281 17.91 -10.46 2.54
N ASP A 282 17.61 -11.64 3.04
CA ASP A 282 17.38 -12.87 2.28
C ASP A 282 16.00 -12.92 1.60
N HIS A 283 15.11 -11.98 1.93
CA HIS A 283 13.81 -11.79 1.30
C HIS A 283 13.77 -10.62 0.30
N LEU A 284 14.90 -9.96 0.06
CA LEU A 284 14.98 -8.78 -0.80
C LEU A 284 16.13 -8.91 -1.79
N ARG A 285 15.87 -8.68 -3.08
CA ARG A 285 16.91 -8.69 -4.12
C ARG A 285 16.70 -7.57 -5.14
N LEU A 286 17.74 -7.22 -5.88
CA LEU A 286 17.64 -6.39 -7.08
C LEU A 286 17.60 -7.30 -8.30
N ARG A 287 16.68 -7.03 -9.23
CA ARG A 287 16.58 -7.72 -10.52
C ARG A 287 16.55 -6.70 -11.65
N ALA A 288 17.57 -6.72 -12.49
CA ALA A 288 17.56 -5.94 -13.71
C ALA A 288 16.62 -6.59 -14.75
N HIS A 289 15.87 -5.76 -15.47
CA HIS A 289 15.06 -6.21 -16.59
C HIS A 289 15.92 -6.56 -17.78
N GLU A 290 15.52 -7.57 -18.56
CA GLU A 290 16.07 -7.85 -19.88
C GLU A 290 15.52 -6.83 -20.88
N ASP A 291 16.22 -6.62 -22.02
CA ASP A 291 15.81 -5.66 -23.05
C ASP A 291 14.38 -5.89 -23.55
N SER A 292 13.91 -7.15 -23.56
CA SER A 292 12.56 -7.53 -23.97
C SER A 292 11.46 -7.16 -22.99
N GLU A 293 11.82 -6.87 -21.72
CA GLU A 293 10.90 -6.49 -20.65
C GLU A 293 10.77 -4.97 -20.51
N LEU A 294 11.66 -4.20 -21.15
CA LEU A 294 11.67 -2.75 -21.00
C LEU A 294 10.43 -2.09 -21.57
N SER A 295 9.85 -1.17 -20.82
CA SER A 295 8.81 -0.27 -21.31
C SER A 295 9.35 0.63 -22.43
N HIS A 296 8.47 1.06 -23.35
CA HIS A 296 8.83 1.88 -24.51
C HIS A 296 9.50 3.23 -24.16
N TYR A 297 9.39 3.69 -22.94
CA TYR A 297 9.97 4.92 -22.43
C TYR A 297 11.25 4.70 -21.61
N SER A 298 11.61 3.46 -21.30
CA SER A 298 12.74 3.15 -20.41
C SER A 298 13.93 2.61 -21.18
N SER A 299 15.13 3.09 -20.86
CA SER A 299 16.41 2.59 -21.36
C SER A 299 17.08 1.58 -20.42
N ALA A 300 16.65 1.52 -19.16
CA ALA A 300 17.03 0.54 -18.15
C ALA A 300 15.98 0.52 -17.05
N THR A 301 15.63 -0.66 -16.56
CA THR A 301 14.75 -0.82 -15.41
C THR A 301 15.31 -1.90 -14.50
N SER A 302 15.18 -1.71 -13.19
CA SER A 302 15.47 -2.74 -12.20
C SER A 302 14.42 -2.70 -11.12
N ASP A 303 14.04 -3.88 -10.64
CA ASP A 303 13.11 -4.01 -9.53
C ASP A 303 13.85 -4.28 -8.23
N VAL A 304 13.38 -3.68 -7.16
CA VAL A 304 13.51 -4.25 -5.82
C VAL A 304 12.43 -5.33 -5.73
N GLU A 305 12.82 -6.59 -5.77
CA GLU A 305 11.92 -7.72 -5.58
C GLU A 305 11.90 -8.19 -4.12
N TYR A 306 10.71 -8.58 -3.66
CA TYR A 306 10.50 -9.18 -2.36
C TYR A 306 9.93 -10.60 -2.52
N LEU A 307 10.31 -11.51 -1.61
CA LEU A 307 9.81 -12.88 -1.55
C LEU A 307 8.45 -12.92 -0.86
N PHE A 308 7.40 -12.63 -1.64
CA PHE A 308 6.01 -12.76 -1.19
C PHE A 308 5.59 -14.23 -1.05
N PRO A 309 4.46 -14.53 -0.39
CA PRO A 309 3.89 -15.88 -0.35
C PRO A 309 3.58 -16.48 -1.74
N ILE A 310 3.53 -15.64 -2.77
CA ILE A 310 3.33 -15.99 -4.19
C ILE A 310 4.64 -16.15 -4.96
N GLY A 311 5.79 -16.04 -4.29
CA GLY A 311 7.13 -16.07 -4.88
C GLY A 311 7.75 -14.68 -5.03
N TRP A 312 8.95 -14.66 -5.61
CA TRP A 312 9.65 -13.43 -5.92
C TRP A 312 8.82 -12.55 -6.85
N SER A 313 8.57 -11.33 -6.43
CA SER A 313 7.76 -10.39 -7.20
C SER A 313 8.20 -8.96 -6.92
N GLU A 314 7.96 -8.10 -7.90
CA GLU A 314 8.24 -6.66 -7.84
C GLU A 314 7.60 -6.02 -6.60
N LEU A 315 8.41 -5.32 -5.81
CA LEU A 315 8.01 -4.48 -4.69
C LEU A 315 8.07 -3.01 -5.05
N GLU A 316 9.13 -2.60 -5.76
CA GLU A 316 9.35 -1.25 -6.25
C GLU A 316 10.14 -1.29 -7.55
N GLY A 317 9.66 -0.61 -8.59
CA GLY A 317 10.37 -0.44 -9.85
C GLY A 317 11.26 0.81 -9.80
N ILE A 318 12.46 0.73 -10.36
CA ILE A 318 13.33 1.88 -10.60
C ILE A 318 13.64 1.92 -12.11
N ALA A 319 13.16 2.96 -12.80
CA ALA A 319 13.31 3.09 -14.25
C ALA A 319 14.20 4.30 -14.62
N ASN A 320 15.04 4.12 -15.63
CA ASN A 320 15.67 5.21 -16.35
C ASN A 320 14.78 5.55 -17.56
N ARG A 321 13.96 6.57 -17.44
CA ARG A 321 12.98 7.03 -18.44
C ARG A 321 13.60 7.93 -19.52
N GLY A 322 14.90 8.27 -19.41
CA GLY A 322 15.54 9.22 -20.32
C GLY A 322 14.83 10.58 -20.30
N ASP A 323 14.69 11.18 -21.47
CA ASP A 323 13.97 12.46 -21.67
C ASP A 323 12.58 12.28 -22.29
N PHE A 324 12.09 11.05 -22.37
CA PHE A 324 10.88 10.66 -23.13
C PHE A 324 9.68 11.53 -22.73
N ASP A 325 9.30 11.53 -21.44
CA ASP A 325 8.08 12.18 -20.98
C ASP A 325 8.12 13.70 -21.18
N LEU A 326 9.21 14.35 -20.77
CA LEU A 326 9.37 15.79 -20.96
C LEU A 326 9.35 16.18 -22.44
N THR A 327 9.97 15.39 -23.31
CA THR A 327 9.98 15.60 -24.77
C THR A 327 8.57 15.42 -25.36
N GLN A 328 7.83 14.36 -24.98
CA GLN A 328 6.47 14.15 -25.46
C GLN A 328 5.51 15.25 -24.98
N HIS A 329 5.56 15.63 -23.71
CA HIS A 329 4.74 16.72 -23.19
C HIS A 329 5.09 18.07 -23.83
N ALA A 330 6.36 18.36 -24.07
CA ALA A 330 6.76 19.56 -24.79
C ALA A 330 6.18 19.59 -26.22
N LYS A 331 6.27 18.46 -26.94
CA LYS A 331 5.72 18.31 -28.30
C LYS A 331 4.21 18.49 -28.35
N HIS A 332 3.46 17.87 -27.43
CA HIS A 332 1.99 17.89 -27.44
C HIS A 332 1.39 19.19 -26.88
N SER A 333 2.10 19.86 -25.98
CA SER A 333 1.65 21.13 -25.38
C SER A 333 2.15 22.37 -26.12
N GLY A 334 3.28 22.28 -26.81
CA GLY A 334 4.01 23.43 -27.36
C GLY A 334 4.86 24.18 -26.33
N GLU A 335 4.87 23.73 -25.06
CA GLU A 335 5.67 24.33 -23.99
C GLU A 335 7.11 23.82 -24.01
N LYS A 336 8.07 24.68 -23.64
CA LYS A 336 9.46 24.26 -23.47
C LYS A 336 9.66 23.69 -22.08
N LEU A 337 10.07 22.42 -22.01
CA LEU A 337 10.38 21.70 -20.78
C LEU A 337 11.90 21.42 -20.66
N GLU A 338 12.71 22.34 -21.17
CA GLU A 338 14.16 22.34 -21.07
C GLU A 338 14.62 23.03 -19.77
N TYR A 339 15.71 22.55 -19.20
CA TYR A 339 16.45 23.28 -18.18
C TYR A 339 17.55 24.13 -18.81
N PHE A 340 17.72 25.36 -18.32
CA PHE A 340 18.83 26.22 -18.67
C PHE A 340 19.82 26.31 -17.53
N ASP A 341 21.01 25.75 -17.73
CA ASP A 341 22.08 25.85 -16.76
C ASP A 341 22.81 27.19 -16.90
N GLN A 342 22.61 28.05 -15.90
CA GLN A 342 23.23 29.38 -15.88
C GLN A 342 24.75 29.33 -15.71
N ALA A 343 25.30 28.24 -15.14
CA ALA A 343 26.75 28.14 -14.92
C ALA A 343 27.50 27.76 -16.19
N THR A 344 26.93 26.89 -17.04
CA THR A 344 27.54 26.45 -18.30
C THR A 344 27.00 27.21 -19.51
N GLY A 345 25.82 27.84 -19.40
CA GLY A 345 25.11 28.47 -20.52
C GLY A 345 24.39 27.45 -21.42
N GLU A 346 24.37 26.19 -21.06
CA GLU A 346 23.77 25.09 -21.84
C GLU A 346 22.27 24.94 -21.58
N ARG A 347 21.57 24.43 -22.59
CA ARG A 347 20.16 24.01 -22.48
C ARG A 347 20.08 22.52 -22.76
N TYR A 348 19.34 21.80 -21.95
CA TYR A 348 19.07 20.37 -22.17
C TYR A 348 17.71 19.97 -21.59
N VAL A 349 17.12 18.89 -22.11
CA VAL A 349 16.00 18.21 -21.48
C VAL A 349 16.61 17.26 -20.44
N PRO A 350 16.26 17.39 -19.15
CA PRO A 350 16.77 16.48 -18.12
C PRO A 350 16.37 15.03 -18.40
N TYR A 351 17.24 14.10 -18.07
CA TYR A 351 16.90 12.68 -17.99
C TYR A 351 16.26 12.39 -16.63
N VAL A 352 15.45 11.36 -16.57
CA VAL A 352 14.63 11.06 -15.39
C VAL A 352 14.93 9.66 -14.88
N ILE A 353 15.16 9.57 -13.56
CA ILE A 353 15.17 8.31 -12.82
C ILE A 353 13.90 8.28 -11.97
N GLU A 354 13.11 7.21 -12.12
CA GLU A 354 11.81 7.00 -11.47
C GLU A 354 11.87 5.83 -10.48
N PRO A 355 12.02 6.02 -9.18
CA PRO A 355 11.61 5.06 -8.16
C PRO A 355 10.10 5.15 -7.94
N ALA A 356 9.40 4.02 -8.14
CA ALA A 356 7.95 3.92 -8.02
C ALA A 356 7.52 2.70 -7.21
N ALA A 357 6.97 2.92 -6.02
CA ALA A 357 6.48 1.88 -5.12
C ALA A 357 4.97 1.97 -4.91
N GLY A 358 4.30 0.81 -4.85
CA GLY A 358 2.92 0.74 -4.37
C GLY A 358 2.88 0.78 -2.84
N ALA A 359 2.20 1.76 -2.24
CA ALA A 359 2.06 1.84 -0.77
C ALA A 359 1.32 0.62 -0.21
N ASP A 360 0.34 0.09 -0.93
CA ASP A 360 -0.41 -1.10 -0.56
C ASP A 360 0.48 -2.35 -0.62
N ARG A 361 1.26 -2.50 -1.69
CA ARG A 361 2.20 -3.61 -1.88
C ARG A 361 3.34 -3.56 -0.86
N ALA A 362 3.90 -2.39 -0.57
CA ALA A 362 4.89 -2.20 0.49
C ALA A 362 4.32 -2.55 1.88
N THR A 363 3.07 -2.15 2.16
CA THR A 363 2.37 -2.52 3.40
C THR A 363 2.22 -4.04 3.51
N LEU A 364 1.89 -4.74 2.41
CA LEU A 364 1.82 -6.20 2.38
C LEU A 364 3.19 -6.83 2.66
N ALA A 365 4.26 -6.34 2.04
CA ALA A 365 5.61 -6.86 2.27
C ALA A 365 6.01 -6.73 3.75
N PHE A 366 5.77 -5.59 4.39
CA PHE A 366 6.03 -5.42 5.81
C PHE A 366 5.16 -6.32 6.70
N LEU A 367 3.89 -6.58 6.34
CA LEU A 367 3.03 -7.51 7.08
C LEU A 367 3.53 -8.95 6.96
N VAL A 368 3.90 -9.38 5.76
CA VAL A 368 4.43 -10.73 5.48
C VAL A 368 5.73 -10.96 6.22
N ASP A 369 6.67 -10.03 6.11
CA ASP A 369 8.00 -10.17 6.72
C ASP A 369 7.95 -10.12 8.25
N ALA A 370 7.06 -9.29 8.80
CA ALA A 370 6.87 -9.14 10.25
C ALA A 370 6.10 -10.31 10.90
N TYR A 371 5.33 -11.08 10.13
CA TYR A 371 4.53 -12.19 10.69
C TYR A 371 5.42 -13.28 11.24
N ASP A 372 5.17 -13.68 12.49
CA ASP A 372 5.92 -14.74 13.16
C ASP A 372 5.01 -15.56 14.09
N GLU A 373 5.33 -16.85 14.24
CA GLU A 373 4.68 -17.76 15.18
C GLU A 373 5.77 -18.42 16.02
N GLU A 374 5.71 -18.22 17.32
CA GLU A 374 6.64 -18.86 18.26
C GLU A 374 5.90 -19.64 19.33
N VAL A 375 6.55 -20.69 19.84
CA VAL A 375 6.05 -21.45 20.99
C VAL A 375 6.62 -20.83 22.25
N VAL A 376 5.75 -20.31 23.12
CA VAL A 376 6.12 -19.78 24.43
C VAL A 376 5.68 -20.74 25.51
N GLU A 377 6.48 -20.87 26.56
CA GLU A 377 6.13 -21.71 27.70
C GLU A 377 4.88 -21.19 28.40
N ALA A 378 3.87 -22.05 28.57
CA ALA A 378 2.68 -21.70 29.34
C ALA A 378 3.02 -21.70 30.83
N GLN A 379 2.75 -20.57 31.53
CA GLN A 379 2.88 -20.53 32.98
C GLN A 379 1.89 -21.52 33.62
N GLY A 380 2.38 -22.67 34.14
CA GLY A 380 1.64 -23.53 35.06
C GLY A 380 0.99 -24.79 34.46
N ALA A 381 1.14 -25.13 33.20
CA ALA A 381 0.72 -26.42 32.64
C ALA A 381 1.75 -26.85 31.58
N GLY A 382 2.27 -28.05 31.66
CA GLY A 382 3.34 -28.57 30.81
C GLY A 382 2.97 -28.72 29.33
N GLY A 383 2.86 -27.58 28.63
CA GLY A 383 2.62 -27.49 27.20
C GLY A 383 2.89 -26.05 26.71
N GLY A 384 3.55 -25.91 25.56
CA GLY A 384 3.76 -24.61 24.93
C GLY A 384 2.48 -24.06 24.28
N GLU A 385 2.25 -22.76 24.33
CA GLU A 385 1.19 -22.06 23.61
C GLU A 385 1.79 -21.33 22.39
N THR A 386 1.18 -21.50 21.22
CA THR A 386 1.59 -20.72 20.03
C THR A 386 1.22 -19.27 20.18
N ARG A 387 2.22 -18.39 20.08
CA ARG A 387 2.09 -16.93 20.04
C ARG A 387 2.24 -16.44 18.61
N THR A 388 1.21 -15.81 18.07
CA THR A 388 1.32 -15.06 16.82
C THR A 388 1.76 -13.64 17.14
N VAL A 389 2.75 -13.12 16.42
CA VAL A 389 3.28 -11.77 16.63
C VAL A 389 3.61 -11.12 15.28
N LEU A 390 3.34 -9.81 15.16
CA LEU A 390 3.87 -8.99 14.06
C LEU A 390 5.12 -8.25 14.58
N ARG A 391 6.30 -8.68 14.12
CA ARG A 391 7.58 -8.04 14.46
C ARG A 391 7.84 -6.85 13.53
N LEU A 392 6.91 -5.91 13.52
CA LEU A 392 7.04 -4.67 12.78
C LEU A 392 8.12 -3.78 13.38
N HIS A 393 8.87 -3.08 12.52
CA HIS A 393 9.73 -1.98 12.99
C HIS A 393 8.90 -1.02 13.85
N PRO A 394 9.38 -0.56 15.01
CA PRO A 394 8.61 0.31 15.91
C PRO A 394 8.02 1.55 15.22
N LEU A 395 8.72 2.14 14.24
CA LEU A 395 8.22 3.26 13.45
C LEU A 395 7.04 2.86 12.55
N LEU A 396 6.90 1.61 12.15
CA LEU A 396 5.79 1.13 11.32
C LEU A 396 4.59 0.66 12.13
N ALA A 397 4.78 0.19 13.37
CA ALA A 397 3.72 -0.34 14.21
C ALA A 397 2.50 0.61 14.27
N PRO A 398 1.26 0.13 14.08
CA PRO A 398 0.05 0.95 14.14
C PRO A 398 -0.12 1.65 15.49
N VAL A 399 0.10 0.92 16.57
CA VAL A 399 0.11 1.38 17.95
C VAL A 399 1.52 1.22 18.48
N LYS A 400 2.09 2.30 19.02
CA LYS A 400 3.46 2.30 19.56
C LYS A 400 3.51 1.77 20.98
N VAL A 401 2.47 2.09 21.76
CA VAL A 401 2.40 1.77 23.19
C VAL A 401 0.98 1.40 23.57
N ALA A 402 0.81 0.30 24.30
CA ALA A 402 -0.44 -0.06 24.94
C ALA A 402 -0.37 0.19 26.44
N VAL A 403 -1.40 0.78 27.04
CA VAL A 403 -1.52 1.01 28.48
C VAL A 403 -2.57 0.09 29.07
N LEU A 404 -2.16 -0.77 29.98
CA LEU A 404 -2.91 -1.93 30.44
C LEU A 404 -3.00 -1.94 31.98
N PRO A 405 -4.12 -1.50 32.60
CA PRO A 405 -4.29 -1.68 34.05
C PRO A 405 -4.38 -3.18 34.36
N LEU A 406 -3.61 -3.70 35.32
CA LEU A 406 -3.62 -5.13 35.67
C LEU A 406 -5.00 -5.58 36.12
N VAL A 407 -5.67 -4.76 36.93
CA VAL A 407 -7.05 -4.97 37.36
C VAL A 407 -7.89 -3.71 37.20
N ARG A 408 -9.22 -3.86 37.14
CA ARG A 408 -10.18 -2.74 36.98
C ARG A 408 -10.65 -2.12 38.30
N LYS A 409 -9.74 -1.98 39.25
CA LYS A 409 -10.05 -1.46 40.59
C LYS A 409 -8.78 -0.90 41.25
N ASP A 410 -8.90 -0.45 42.49
CA ASP A 410 -7.79 -0.05 43.34
C ASP A 410 -6.96 1.12 42.76
N GLY A 411 -7.60 2.07 42.04
CA GLY A 411 -6.95 3.24 41.44
C GLY A 411 -6.12 2.96 40.17
N GLN A 412 -6.03 1.70 39.72
CA GLN A 412 -5.23 1.36 38.54
C GLN A 412 -5.81 1.91 37.24
N PRO A 413 -7.14 1.86 36.97
CA PRO A 413 -7.71 2.45 35.75
C PRO A 413 -7.46 3.97 35.67
N GLU A 414 -7.60 4.68 36.79
CA GLU A 414 -7.42 6.14 36.88
C GLU A 414 -5.96 6.50 36.54
N LEU A 415 -4.99 5.82 37.17
CA LEU A 415 -3.57 6.01 36.88
C LEU A 415 -3.23 5.59 35.43
N ALA A 416 -3.83 4.51 34.91
CA ALA A 416 -3.64 4.08 33.52
C ALA A 416 -4.15 5.13 32.54
N HIS A 417 -5.27 5.79 32.80
CA HIS A 417 -5.77 6.91 32.00
C HIS A 417 -4.86 8.13 32.05
N GLU A 418 -4.28 8.45 33.24
CA GLU A 418 -3.26 9.50 33.35
C GLU A 418 -2.05 9.20 32.49
N VAL A 419 -1.48 8.00 32.59
CA VAL A 419 -0.32 7.55 31.78
C VAL A 419 -0.66 7.54 30.28
N TYR A 420 -1.84 7.04 29.93
CA TYR A 420 -2.32 7.05 28.53
C TYR A 420 -2.41 8.48 27.97
N ALA A 421 -2.94 9.43 28.77
CA ALA A 421 -3.05 10.82 28.36
C ALA A 421 -1.67 11.49 28.11
N GLN A 422 -0.66 11.14 28.91
CA GLN A 422 0.72 11.60 28.71
C GLN A 422 1.33 11.00 27.43
N LEU A 423 1.19 9.68 27.24
CA LEU A 423 1.78 8.96 26.10
C LEU A 423 1.19 9.38 24.75
N ARG A 424 -0.14 9.52 24.66
CA ARG A 424 -0.82 9.90 23.42
C ARG A 424 -0.46 11.30 22.90
N GLY A 425 0.14 12.12 23.70
CA GLY A 425 0.67 13.43 23.29
C GLY A 425 1.92 13.34 22.41
N LEU A 426 2.65 12.24 22.46
CA LEU A 426 3.90 12.00 21.71
C LEU A 426 3.84 10.78 20.78
N LEU A 427 3.05 9.78 21.14
CA LEU A 427 3.01 8.48 20.46
C LEU A 427 1.58 8.04 20.16
N GLN A 428 1.39 7.26 19.11
CA GLN A 428 0.13 6.54 18.91
C GLN A 428 0.00 5.48 20.00
N ALA A 429 -0.78 5.79 21.02
CA ALA A 429 -1.03 4.92 22.18
C ALA A 429 -2.46 4.37 22.17
N GLU A 430 -2.66 3.23 22.84
CA GLU A 430 -3.97 2.60 23.03
C GLU A 430 -4.15 2.20 24.50
N TYR A 431 -5.36 2.40 25.05
CA TYR A 431 -5.75 1.90 26.36
C TYR A 431 -6.57 0.64 26.21
N ASP A 432 -6.22 -0.45 26.91
CA ASP A 432 -6.97 -1.70 26.87
C ASP A 432 -7.10 -2.33 28.27
N ASP A 433 -8.33 -2.48 28.72
CA ASP A 433 -8.69 -3.15 29.97
C ASP A 433 -9.55 -4.42 29.74
N GLY A 434 -9.71 -4.86 28.50
CA GLY A 434 -10.62 -5.90 28.07
C GLY A 434 -10.10 -7.34 28.29
N GLY A 435 -10.60 -8.08 29.25
CA GLY A 435 -10.21 -9.46 29.56
C GLY A 435 -8.95 -9.56 30.44
N SER A 436 -8.30 -10.75 30.49
CA SER A 436 -7.08 -10.93 31.27
C SER A 436 -5.88 -10.24 30.64
N ILE A 437 -4.88 -9.93 31.45
CA ILE A 437 -3.63 -9.28 31.00
C ILE A 437 -2.94 -10.06 29.89
N GLY A 438 -2.87 -11.39 29.98
CA GLY A 438 -2.30 -12.25 28.96
C GLY A 438 -3.01 -12.14 27.60
N LYS A 439 -4.38 -12.06 27.60
CA LYS A 439 -5.15 -11.85 26.36
C LYS A 439 -4.89 -10.46 25.75
N ARG A 440 -4.67 -9.45 26.57
CA ARG A 440 -4.33 -8.10 26.12
C ARG A 440 -2.93 -8.07 25.48
N TYR A 441 -1.93 -8.68 26.12
CA TYR A 441 -0.61 -8.83 25.50
C TYR A 441 -0.69 -9.54 24.12
N ARG A 442 -1.45 -10.65 24.04
CA ARG A 442 -1.63 -11.36 22.75
C ARG A 442 -2.25 -10.48 21.67
N ARG A 443 -3.27 -9.67 22.00
CA ARG A 443 -3.86 -8.72 21.03
C ARG A 443 -2.84 -7.72 20.51
N HIS A 444 -2.02 -7.16 21.42
CA HIS A 444 -0.99 -6.20 21.05
C HIS A 444 0.20 -6.82 20.34
N ASP A 445 0.57 -8.06 20.65
CA ASP A 445 1.57 -8.83 19.89
C ASP A 445 1.09 -9.04 18.43
N GLU A 446 -0.17 -9.42 18.23
CA GLU A 446 -0.75 -9.67 16.90
C GLU A 446 -0.93 -8.38 16.05
N ILE A 447 -0.98 -7.21 16.65
CA ILE A 447 -1.01 -5.93 15.90
C ILE A 447 0.36 -5.24 15.83
N GLY A 448 1.39 -5.88 16.41
CA GLY A 448 2.78 -5.43 16.32
C GLY A 448 3.13 -4.26 17.24
N THR A 449 2.41 -4.04 18.36
CA THR A 449 2.72 -3.01 19.34
C THR A 449 4.05 -3.30 20.02
N PRO A 450 5.09 -2.45 19.89
CA PRO A 450 6.41 -2.75 20.44
C PRO A 450 6.48 -2.72 21.95
N PHE A 451 5.68 -1.88 22.62
CA PHE A 451 5.74 -1.71 24.08
C PHE A 451 4.35 -1.82 24.71
N CYS A 452 4.25 -2.63 25.78
CA CYS A 452 3.06 -2.67 26.63
C CYS A 452 3.42 -2.16 28.03
N VAL A 453 2.71 -1.13 28.47
CA VAL A 453 2.86 -0.51 29.80
C VAL A 453 1.78 -1.06 30.72
N THR A 454 2.17 -1.79 31.74
CA THR A 454 1.23 -2.35 32.73
C THR A 454 1.25 -1.52 34.01
N ILE A 455 0.04 -1.13 34.44
CA ILE A 455 -0.20 -0.46 35.71
C ILE A 455 -0.62 -1.55 36.68
N ASP A 456 0.14 -1.72 37.76
CA ASP A 456 -0.06 -2.74 38.80
C ASP A 456 -0.25 -2.12 40.18
N HIS A 457 -0.25 -2.94 41.24
CA HIS A 457 -0.45 -2.47 42.59
C HIS A 457 0.69 -1.56 43.09
N GLU A 458 1.93 -1.85 42.71
CA GLU A 458 3.10 -1.05 43.09
C GLU A 458 3.08 0.31 42.41
N SER A 459 2.56 0.39 41.18
CA SER A 459 2.46 1.62 40.38
C SER A 459 1.70 2.74 41.14
N ILE A 460 0.72 2.38 41.97
CA ILE A 460 -0.06 3.33 42.76
C ILE A 460 0.79 3.99 43.83
N SER A 461 1.71 3.25 44.45
CA SER A 461 2.53 3.71 45.57
C SER A 461 3.83 4.37 45.17
N ASP A 462 4.52 3.80 44.14
CA ASP A 462 5.88 4.20 43.76
C ASP A 462 5.95 5.01 42.47
N ARG A 463 4.80 5.21 41.78
CA ARG A 463 4.71 5.91 40.49
C ARG A 463 5.66 5.36 39.43
N THR A 464 5.85 4.04 39.42
CA THR A 464 6.54 3.34 38.37
C THR A 464 5.59 2.40 37.64
N VAL A 465 5.93 1.99 36.42
CA VAL A 465 5.13 1.09 35.59
C VAL A 465 6.00 -0.04 35.06
N THR A 466 5.39 -1.18 34.80
CA THR A 466 6.08 -2.27 34.11
C THR A 466 5.96 -2.09 32.59
N VAL A 467 7.10 -1.97 31.91
CA VAL A 467 7.18 -1.92 30.45
C VAL A 467 7.62 -3.28 29.93
N ARG A 468 6.78 -3.90 29.08
CA ARG A 468 7.10 -5.15 28.38
C ARG A 468 7.48 -4.86 26.95
N ASP A 469 8.63 -5.37 26.54
CA ASP A 469 9.07 -5.35 25.14
C ASP A 469 8.46 -6.54 24.37
N ARG A 470 7.91 -6.27 23.17
CA ARG A 470 7.25 -7.27 22.31
C ARG A 470 8.21 -8.37 21.86
N ASP A 471 9.43 -8.01 21.49
CA ASP A 471 10.35 -8.90 20.79
C ASP A 471 11.11 -9.80 21.76
N SER A 472 11.65 -9.21 22.82
CA SER A 472 12.43 -9.94 23.83
C SER A 472 11.59 -10.55 24.96
N LEU A 473 10.33 -10.11 25.11
CA LEU A 473 9.42 -10.42 26.23
C LEU A 473 9.94 -9.94 27.60
N THR A 474 11.05 -9.23 27.64
CA THR A 474 11.59 -8.67 28.86
C THR A 474 10.66 -7.62 29.46
N GLN A 475 10.68 -7.52 30.76
CA GLN A 475 9.89 -6.55 31.53
C GLN A 475 10.82 -5.77 32.45
N GLU A 476 10.65 -4.47 32.49
CA GLU A 476 11.39 -3.58 33.37
C GLU A 476 10.48 -2.52 34.00
N ARG A 477 10.87 -1.97 35.12
CA ARG A 477 10.12 -0.88 35.76
C ARG A 477 10.71 0.48 35.38
N LEU A 478 9.84 1.39 34.94
CA LEU A 478 10.21 2.75 34.59
C LEU A 478 9.35 3.77 35.35
N PRO A 479 9.94 4.92 35.74
CA PRO A 479 9.18 6.02 36.35
C PRO A 479 8.18 6.63 35.36
N ILE A 480 6.95 6.92 35.82
CA ILE A 480 5.90 7.55 35.00
C ILE A 480 6.36 8.89 34.43
N ASP A 481 7.06 9.69 35.23
CA ASP A 481 7.45 11.06 34.89
C ASP A 481 8.39 11.13 33.66
N SER A 482 9.20 10.11 33.41
CA SER A 482 10.12 10.02 32.25
C SER A 482 9.64 9.07 31.14
N LEU A 483 8.54 8.37 31.37
CA LEU A 483 8.09 7.27 30.51
C LEU A 483 7.87 7.70 29.06
N ALA A 484 7.17 8.81 28.83
CA ALA A 484 6.79 9.23 27.49
C ALA A 484 8.01 9.56 26.62
N GLN A 485 9.01 10.27 27.16
CA GLN A 485 10.25 10.59 26.47
C GLN A 485 11.09 9.34 26.20
N GLU A 486 11.17 8.45 27.20
CA GLU A 486 11.94 7.22 27.06
C GLU A 486 11.35 6.30 25.99
N LEU A 487 10.03 6.10 25.97
CA LEU A 487 9.39 5.27 24.93
C LEU A 487 9.45 5.93 23.54
N ALA A 488 9.32 7.25 23.45
CA ALA A 488 9.52 7.95 22.17
C ALA A 488 10.95 7.78 21.64
N ARG A 489 11.97 7.84 22.53
CA ARG A 489 13.36 7.57 22.19
C ARG A 489 13.53 6.13 21.69
N ARG A 490 12.95 5.13 22.39
CA ARG A 490 13.05 3.71 21.98
C ARG A 490 12.39 3.45 20.62
N VAL A 491 11.21 4.02 20.37
CA VAL A 491 10.50 3.92 19.09
C VAL A 491 11.37 4.44 17.93
N SER A 492 12.18 5.48 18.19
CA SER A 492 13.04 6.12 17.18
C SER A 492 14.47 5.57 17.16
N SER A 493 14.81 4.63 18.05
CA SER A 493 16.15 4.03 18.11
C SER A 493 16.37 3.03 16.96
N PRO A 494 17.62 2.78 16.57
CA PRO A 494 17.94 1.69 15.64
C PRO A 494 17.32 0.38 16.10
N TRP A 495 16.68 -0.31 15.18
CA TRP A 495 16.03 -1.58 15.42
C TRP A 495 16.40 -2.57 14.32
N SER A 496 16.53 -3.82 14.65
CA SER A 496 16.71 -4.92 13.71
C SER A 496 15.69 -6.01 14.00
N THR A 497 15.20 -6.67 12.97
CA THR A 497 14.25 -7.77 13.15
C THR A 497 14.89 -8.90 13.98
N PRO A 498 14.21 -9.40 15.01
CA PRO A 498 14.70 -10.56 15.75
C PRO A 498 14.53 -11.89 15.01
N LYS A 499 13.85 -11.90 13.86
CA LYS A 499 13.77 -13.08 13.00
C LYS A 499 15.13 -13.36 12.41
N LEU A 500 15.64 -14.55 12.67
CA LEU A 500 16.91 -15.01 12.09
C LEU A 500 16.73 -15.28 10.59
N PRO A 501 17.78 -15.06 9.76
CA PRO A 501 17.78 -15.54 8.39
C PRO A 501 17.50 -17.04 8.36
N SER A 502 16.75 -17.52 7.38
CA SER A 502 16.53 -18.95 7.21
C SER A 502 17.89 -19.63 7.03
N THR A 503 18.26 -20.51 7.94
CA THR A 503 19.43 -21.37 7.74
C THR A 503 19.09 -22.36 6.63
N ARG A 504 19.67 -22.14 5.45
CA ARG A 504 19.66 -23.11 4.36
C ARG A 504 20.52 -24.31 4.68
#